data_ae233a672b44c8577333f8a53f47953a
#
_entry.id   ae233a672b44c8577333f8a53f47953a
#
_cell.length_a   1.000
_cell.length_b   1.000
_cell.length_c   1.000
_cell.angle_alpha   90.00
_cell.angle_beta   90.00
_cell.angle_gamma   90.00
#
_symmetry.space_group_name_H-M   'P 1'
#
loop_
_entity.id
_entity.type
_entity.pdbx_description
1 polymer ?
#
loop_
_entity_poly.entity_id
_entity_poly.type
_entity_poly.pdbx_seq_one_letter_code
_entity_poly.pdbx_strand_id
1 'polypeptide(L)'
;PRSTPLYSSAASDVYKRQLHIDAHHTVEDIGITLGQAFSKAMGDDRKGIRRYANAFVPLDEALSRVVIDISGRPGLEFDAQFTRARVGEFDVDLIHEFFQGFVNHANVTLHVDNIKGDNSHHQAETIFKAFGRALREAVEIDERVKGTPSTKGSL
;
A
#
# COMPACT_ATOMS: atom_id res chain seq x y z
N PRO A 1 16.52 -8.80 -30.81
CA PRO A 1 15.46 -7.88 -30.45
C PRO A 1 15.05 -8.16 -29.01
N ARG A 2 15.33 -7.22 -28.11
CA ARG A 2 14.91 -7.31 -26.72
C ARG A 2 13.42 -6.99 -26.68
N SER A 3 12.58 -7.97 -26.33
CA SER A 3 11.18 -7.75 -26.07
C SER A 3 11.03 -6.83 -24.86
N THR A 4 10.53 -5.63 -25.08
CA THR A 4 10.12 -4.72 -23.99
C THR A 4 9.04 -5.43 -23.17
N PRO A 5 9.15 -5.51 -21.84
CA PRO A 5 8.14 -6.19 -21.04
C PRO A 5 6.76 -5.53 -21.21
N LEU A 6 5.73 -6.35 -21.45
CA LEU A 6 4.35 -5.90 -21.69
C LEU A 6 3.77 -4.98 -20.60
N TYR A 7 4.29 -5.06 -19.37
CA TYR A 7 3.84 -4.21 -18.25
C TYR A 7 4.38 -2.77 -18.30
N SER A 8 5.48 -2.50 -19.01
CA SER A 8 5.97 -1.12 -19.16
C SER A 8 5.12 -0.33 -20.15
N SER A 9 4.52 -1.00 -21.14
CA SER A 9 3.60 -0.36 -22.08
C SER A 9 2.21 -0.12 -21.46
N ALA A 10 1.70 -1.08 -20.67
CA ALA A 10 0.42 -0.94 -19.98
C ALA A 10 0.44 0.24 -18.99
N ALA A 11 1.48 0.36 -18.15
CA ALA A 11 1.62 1.48 -17.22
C ALA A 11 1.74 2.83 -17.94
N SER A 12 2.44 2.87 -19.10
CA SER A 12 2.54 4.10 -19.89
C SER A 12 1.25 4.46 -20.64
N ASP A 13 0.43 3.48 -20.96
CA ASP A 13 -0.86 3.70 -21.63
C ASP A 13 -1.93 4.19 -20.64
N VAL A 14 -1.93 3.69 -19.40
CA VAL A 14 -2.79 4.21 -18.31
C VAL A 14 -2.43 5.67 -18.04
N TYR A 15 -1.16 5.99 -17.88
CA TYR A 15 -0.68 7.36 -17.69
C TYR A 15 -1.10 8.32 -18.80
N LYS A 16 -1.14 7.87 -20.06
CA LYS A 16 -1.49 8.73 -21.20
C LYS A 16 -2.99 8.95 -21.39
N ARG A 17 -3.84 8.07 -20.87
CA ARG A 17 -5.27 8.08 -21.20
C ARG A 17 -6.15 8.83 -20.20
N GLN A 18 -5.73 9.04 -18.97
CA GLN A 18 -6.65 9.46 -17.90
C GLN A 18 -6.30 10.75 -17.17
N LEU A 19 -5.07 11.25 -17.23
CA LEU A 19 -4.66 12.47 -16.51
C LEU A 19 -5.42 13.75 -16.95
N HIS A 20 -6.03 13.73 -18.14
CA HIS A 20 -6.81 14.88 -18.63
C HIS A 20 -8.29 14.86 -18.17
N ILE A 21 -8.74 13.78 -17.52
CA ILE A 21 -10.09 13.64 -16.98
C ILE A 21 -10.05 13.95 -15.48
N ASP A 22 -9.40 13.11 -14.69
CA ASP A 22 -9.03 13.34 -13.31
C ASP A 22 -7.91 12.35 -12.88
N ALA A 23 -7.37 12.53 -11.69
CA ALA A 23 -6.34 11.64 -11.15
C ALA A 23 -6.92 10.38 -10.46
N HIS A 24 -8.25 10.30 -10.24
CA HIS A 24 -8.90 9.24 -9.47
C HIS A 24 -8.58 7.86 -10.03
N HIS A 25 -8.98 7.61 -11.28
CA HIS A 25 -8.75 6.31 -11.92
C HIS A 25 -7.26 5.95 -12.00
N THR A 26 -6.38 6.94 -12.21
CA THR A 26 -4.94 6.71 -12.28
C THR A 26 -4.39 6.25 -10.93
N VAL A 27 -4.79 6.89 -9.84
CA VAL A 27 -4.32 6.57 -8.49
C VAL A 27 -4.87 5.22 -8.02
N GLU A 28 -6.14 4.96 -8.28
CA GLU A 28 -6.78 3.66 -8.01
C GLU A 28 -6.09 2.53 -8.79
N ASP A 29 -5.88 2.70 -10.10
CA ASP A 29 -5.21 1.72 -10.95
C ASP A 29 -3.77 1.43 -10.51
N ILE A 30 -3.05 2.42 -9.98
CA ILE A 30 -1.72 2.22 -9.39
C ILE A 30 -1.83 1.33 -8.14
N GLY A 31 -2.79 1.60 -7.26
CA GLY A 31 -3.06 0.77 -6.08
C GLY A 31 -3.39 -0.68 -6.47
N ILE A 32 -4.31 -0.87 -7.41
CA ILE A 32 -4.72 -2.17 -7.95
C ILE A 32 -3.52 -2.92 -8.52
N THR A 33 -2.76 -2.28 -9.41
CA THR A 33 -1.62 -2.91 -10.09
C THR A 33 -0.52 -3.29 -9.11
N LEU A 34 -0.24 -2.43 -8.13
CA LEU A 34 0.73 -2.72 -7.08
C LEU A 34 0.25 -3.90 -6.20
N GLY A 35 -1.04 -3.93 -5.83
CA GLY A 35 -1.63 -5.03 -5.08
C GLY A 35 -1.55 -6.37 -5.81
N GLN A 36 -1.86 -6.38 -7.11
CA GLN A 36 -1.74 -7.58 -7.96
C GLN A 36 -0.28 -8.04 -8.08
N ALA A 37 0.65 -7.11 -8.31
CA ALA A 37 2.08 -7.42 -8.38
C ALA A 37 2.60 -7.98 -7.06
N PHE A 38 2.18 -7.40 -5.92
CA PHE A 38 2.51 -7.88 -4.60
C PHE A 38 1.97 -9.30 -4.37
N SER A 39 0.68 -9.54 -4.61
CA SER A 39 0.06 -10.86 -4.46
C SER A 39 0.77 -11.92 -5.30
N LYS A 40 1.09 -11.59 -6.56
CA LYS A 40 1.82 -12.48 -7.47
C LYS A 40 3.24 -12.77 -6.97
N ALA A 41 3.95 -11.76 -6.46
CA ALA A 41 5.31 -11.92 -5.92
C ALA A 41 5.34 -12.79 -4.66
N MET A 42 4.31 -12.68 -3.82
CA MET A 42 4.19 -13.48 -2.59
C MET A 42 3.86 -14.95 -2.86
N GLY A 43 3.20 -15.25 -3.99
CA GLY A 43 2.70 -16.59 -4.30
C GLY A 43 1.60 -17.05 -3.34
N ASP A 44 1.10 -18.27 -3.58
CA ASP A 44 -0.03 -18.80 -2.82
C ASP A 44 0.36 -19.28 -1.41
N ASP A 45 1.61 -19.71 -1.25
CA ASP A 45 2.06 -20.36 -0.02
C ASP A 45 2.36 -19.39 1.12
N ARG A 46 2.81 -18.17 0.83
CA ARG A 46 3.22 -17.14 1.81
C ARG A 46 4.03 -17.70 2.99
N LYS A 47 4.93 -18.67 2.68
CA LYS A 47 5.69 -19.43 3.69
C LYS A 47 6.86 -18.65 4.24
N GLY A 48 7.12 -18.84 5.54
CA GLY A 48 8.33 -18.34 6.19
C GLY A 48 8.40 -16.83 6.37
N ILE A 49 7.36 -16.08 6.05
CA ILE A 49 7.33 -14.62 6.23
C ILE A 49 6.96 -14.25 7.66
N ARG A 50 7.31 -13.04 8.09
CA ARG A 50 6.89 -12.49 9.39
C ARG A 50 5.38 -12.30 9.47
N ARG A 51 4.71 -11.99 8.35
CA ARG A 51 3.28 -11.78 8.20
C ARG A 51 2.77 -10.47 8.79
N TYR A 52 3.13 -10.16 10.05
CA TYR A 52 2.70 -8.95 10.75
C TYR A 52 3.85 -7.97 10.84
N ALA A 53 3.57 -6.71 10.60
CA ALA A 53 4.52 -5.64 10.87
C ALA A 53 3.81 -4.32 11.13
N ASN A 54 4.55 -3.39 11.70
CA ASN A 54 4.10 -2.02 11.87
C ASN A 54 5.27 -1.05 11.74
N ALA A 55 4.95 0.18 11.39
CA ALA A 55 5.94 1.24 11.39
C ALA A 55 5.31 2.56 11.84
N PHE A 56 6.06 3.27 12.66
CA PHE A 56 5.80 4.67 13.01
C PHE A 56 6.81 5.53 12.26
N VAL A 57 6.35 6.53 11.53
CA VAL A 57 7.23 7.42 10.79
C VAL A 57 6.86 8.87 11.08
N PRO A 58 7.80 9.65 11.65
CA PRO A 58 7.65 11.08 11.83
C PRO A 58 8.17 11.84 10.61
N LEU A 59 7.62 13.01 10.36
CA LEU A 59 8.16 14.07 9.53
C LEU A 59 7.73 15.39 10.12
N ASP A 60 8.71 16.15 10.66
CA ASP A 60 8.47 17.37 11.40
C ASP A 60 7.36 17.20 12.46
N GLU A 61 6.23 17.88 12.33
CA GLU A 61 5.10 17.82 13.26
C GLU A 61 4.17 16.61 13.01
N ALA A 62 4.29 15.95 11.84
CA ALA A 62 3.44 14.83 11.47
C ALA A 62 4.00 13.49 11.98
N LEU A 63 3.11 12.62 12.37
CA LEU A 63 3.41 11.24 12.77
C LEU A 63 2.31 10.32 12.27
N SER A 64 2.69 9.30 11.50
CA SER A 64 1.76 8.26 11.07
C SER A 64 2.21 6.88 11.54
N ARG A 65 1.21 6.01 11.73
CA ARG A 65 1.38 4.59 12.01
C ARG A 65 0.73 3.78 10.91
N VAL A 66 1.39 2.74 10.44
CA VAL A 66 0.81 1.72 9.58
C VAL A 66 1.04 0.35 10.19
N VAL A 67 -0.02 -0.46 10.24
CA VAL A 67 0.04 -1.87 10.68
C VAL A 67 -0.50 -2.74 9.55
N ILE A 68 0.21 -3.81 9.23
CA ILE A 68 -0.17 -4.75 8.17
C ILE A 68 -0.23 -6.19 8.68
N ASP A 69 -1.25 -6.91 8.23
CA ASP A 69 -1.36 -8.37 8.30
C ASP A 69 -1.49 -8.93 6.87
N ILE A 70 -0.53 -9.74 6.45
CA ILE A 70 -0.61 -10.50 5.19
C ILE A 70 -1.56 -11.68 5.43
N SER A 71 -2.84 -11.37 5.55
CA SER A 71 -3.88 -12.26 6.09
C SER A 71 -4.56 -13.15 5.05
N GLY A 72 -4.32 -12.91 3.75
CA GLY A 72 -5.09 -13.53 2.67
C GLY A 72 -6.51 -12.94 2.52
N ARG A 73 -6.86 -11.91 3.25
CA ARG A 73 -8.17 -11.25 3.21
C ARG A 73 -8.02 -9.73 3.09
N PRO A 74 -8.74 -9.08 2.17
CA PRO A 74 -8.73 -7.62 2.07
C PRO A 74 -9.39 -6.97 3.29
N GLY A 75 -8.82 -5.90 3.76
CA GLY A 75 -9.39 -5.05 4.80
C GLY A 75 -8.59 -3.76 4.93
N LEU A 76 -9.27 -2.63 4.96
CA LEU A 76 -8.68 -1.32 5.17
C LEU A 76 -9.39 -0.59 6.31
N GLU A 77 -8.63 -0.21 7.31
CA GLU A 77 -9.02 0.78 8.31
C GLU A 77 -8.14 2.01 8.09
N PHE A 78 -8.76 3.13 7.75
CA PHE A 78 -8.06 4.34 7.37
C PHE A 78 -8.55 5.52 8.21
N ASP A 79 -7.73 5.94 9.15
CA ASP A 79 -7.97 7.09 10.02
C ASP A 79 -6.91 8.17 9.79
N ALA A 80 -7.16 9.03 8.80
CA ALA A 80 -6.33 10.18 8.50
C ALA A 80 -7.19 11.39 8.18
N GLN A 81 -7.12 12.39 9.05
CA GLN A 81 -7.82 13.66 8.88
C GLN A 81 -6.87 14.69 8.28
N PHE A 82 -6.93 14.87 6.96
CA PHE A 82 -6.11 15.86 6.28
C PHE A 82 -6.59 17.29 6.56
N THR A 83 -5.67 18.19 6.85
CA THR A 83 -5.98 19.60 7.14
C THR A 83 -6.38 20.40 5.91
N ARG A 84 -6.05 19.91 4.71
CA ARG A 84 -6.39 20.52 3.42
C ARG A 84 -6.83 19.42 2.46
N ALA A 85 -7.77 19.74 1.58
CA ALA A 85 -8.26 18.84 0.55
C ALA A 85 -7.23 18.52 -0.56
N ARG A 86 -6.19 19.34 -0.69
CA ARG A 86 -5.20 19.20 -1.77
C ARG A 86 -3.77 19.49 -1.31
N VAL A 87 -2.83 18.78 -1.94
CA VAL A 87 -1.40 19.06 -1.91
C VAL A 87 -0.97 19.37 -3.36
N GLY A 88 -0.74 20.64 -3.64
CA GLY A 88 -0.63 21.11 -5.03
C GLY A 88 -1.93 20.85 -5.78
N GLU A 89 -1.87 20.11 -6.89
CA GLU A 89 -3.04 19.70 -7.67
C GLU A 89 -3.60 18.32 -7.24
N PHE A 90 -2.92 17.62 -6.35
CA PHE A 90 -3.30 16.28 -5.90
C PHE A 90 -4.37 16.35 -4.81
N ASP A 91 -5.50 15.67 -5.02
CA ASP A 91 -6.57 15.52 -4.05
C ASP A 91 -6.19 14.45 -3.02
N VAL A 92 -6.23 14.81 -1.73
CA VAL A 92 -5.78 13.90 -0.66
C VAL A 92 -6.73 12.72 -0.43
N ASP A 93 -7.99 12.82 -0.84
CA ASP A 93 -8.95 11.71 -0.74
C ASP A 93 -8.51 10.52 -1.60
N LEU A 94 -7.72 10.77 -2.65
CA LEU A 94 -7.17 9.72 -3.51
C LEU A 94 -6.17 8.81 -2.78
N ILE A 95 -5.65 9.23 -1.64
CA ILE A 95 -4.77 8.37 -0.81
C ILE A 95 -5.56 7.17 -0.29
N HIS A 96 -6.80 7.38 0.14
CA HIS A 96 -7.69 6.29 0.53
C HIS A 96 -7.93 5.32 -0.63
N GLU A 97 -8.23 5.84 -1.84
CA GLU A 97 -8.49 5.03 -3.03
C GLU A 97 -7.28 4.18 -3.44
N PHE A 98 -6.08 4.75 -3.34
CA PHE A 98 -4.84 3.98 -3.55
C PHE A 98 -4.75 2.78 -2.60
N PHE A 99 -4.95 2.99 -1.29
CA PHE A 99 -4.86 1.91 -0.31
C PHE A 99 -5.99 0.90 -0.44
N GLN A 100 -7.21 1.35 -0.77
CA GLN A 100 -8.33 0.46 -1.02
C GLN A 100 -8.08 -0.44 -2.23
N GLY A 101 -7.59 0.13 -3.35
CA GLY A 101 -7.16 -0.61 -4.53
C GLY A 101 -6.06 -1.63 -4.20
N PHE A 102 -5.05 -1.21 -3.41
CA PHE A 102 -3.97 -2.09 -2.99
C PHE A 102 -4.46 -3.26 -2.13
N VAL A 103 -5.18 -3.02 -1.04
CA VAL A 103 -5.58 -4.11 -0.11
C VAL A 103 -6.51 -5.12 -0.77
N ASN A 104 -7.41 -4.67 -1.65
CA ASN A 104 -8.35 -5.52 -2.35
C ASN A 104 -7.64 -6.54 -3.27
N HIS A 105 -6.49 -6.17 -3.84
CA HIS A 105 -5.75 -7.00 -4.79
C HIS A 105 -4.52 -7.68 -4.19
N ALA A 106 -3.97 -7.13 -3.11
CA ALA A 106 -2.91 -7.77 -2.33
C ALA A 106 -3.43 -8.84 -1.37
N ASN A 107 -4.73 -8.83 -1.07
CA ASN A 107 -5.35 -9.68 -0.04
C ASN A 107 -4.64 -9.55 1.32
N VAL A 108 -4.54 -8.32 1.79
CA VAL A 108 -3.95 -7.97 3.09
C VAL A 108 -4.91 -7.13 3.91
N THR A 109 -4.76 -7.16 5.22
CA THR A 109 -5.44 -6.23 6.13
C THR A 109 -4.46 -5.13 6.49
N LEU A 110 -4.89 -3.88 6.34
CA LEU A 110 -4.08 -2.68 6.56
C LEU A 110 -4.81 -1.70 7.48
N HIS A 111 -4.12 -1.23 8.50
CA HIS A 111 -4.56 -0.13 9.34
C HIS A 111 -3.61 1.05 9.11
N VAL A 112 -4.18 2.20 8.82
CA VAL A 112 -3.44 3.44 8.53
C VAL A 112 -3.97 4.52 9.46
N ASP A 113 -3.11 5.04 10.33
CA ASP A 113 -3.46 6.12 11.24
C ASP A 113 -2.51 7.30 11.04
N ASN A 114 -3.05 8.48 10.78
CA ASN A 114 -2.31 9.71 10.97
C ASN A 114 -2.56 10.22 12.40
N ILE A 115 -1.62 9.98 13.29
CA ILE A 115 -1.74 10.25 14.73
C ILE A 115 -1.76 11.75 15.01
N LYS A 116 -0.98 12.52 14.24
CA LYS A 116 -0.93 13.97 14.27
C LYS A 116 -0.25 14.53 13.02
N GLY A 117 -0.50 15.79 12.73
CA GLY A 117 0.08 16.53 11.63
C GLY A 117 -0.81 17.68 11.21
N ASP A 118 -0.21 18.83 10.90
CA ASP A 118 -0.91 20.04 10.46
C ASP A 118 -0.69 20.33 8.97
N ASN A 119 0.33 19.71 8.35
CA ASN A 119 0.63 19.84 6.94
C ASN A 119 0.20 18.59 6.18
N SER A 120 -0.77 18.71 5.26
CA SER A 120 -1.30 17.57 4.51
C SER A 120 -0.25 16.83 3.68
N HIS A 121 0.80 17.51 3.20
CA HIS A 121 1.93 16.86 2.53
C HIS A 121 2.72 15.97 3.51
N HIS A 122 3.05 16.49 4.70
CA HIS A 122 3.75 15.72 5.73
C HIS A 122 2.90 14.53 6.22
N GLN A 123 1.58 14.72 6.37
CA GLN A 123 0.65 13.64 6.71
C GLN A 123 0.69 12.53 5.66
N ALA A 124 0.53 12.89 4.39
CA ALA A 124 0.56 11.94 3.27
C ALA A 124 1.92 11.21 3.19
N GLU A 125 3.02 11.97 3.23
CA GLU A 125 4.38 11.41 3.11
C GLU A 125 4.69 10.43 4.25
N THR A 126 4.32 10.77 5.50
CA THR A 126 4.53 9.86 6.64
C THR A 126 3.73 8.58 6.52
N ILE A 127 2.50 8.63 6.00
CA ILE A 127 1.67 7.46 5.72
C ILE A 127 2.36 6.53 4.72
N PHE A 128 2.77 7.04 3.55
CA PHE A 128 3.42 6.21 2.54
C PHE A 128 4.78 5.66 2.99
N LYS A 129 5.55 6.44 3.74
CA LYS A 129 6.82 5.96 4.33
C LYS A 129 6.59 4.86 5.38
N ALA A 130 5.58 5.03 6.24
CA ALA A 130 5.21 4.01 7.22
C ALA A 130 4.72 2.73 6.54
N PHE A 131 3.89 2.86 5.50
CA PHE A 131 3.43 1.74 4.68
C PHE A 131 4.59 0.95 4.07
N GLY A 132 5.51 1.63 3.37
CA GLY A 132 6.66 0.97 2.74
C GLY A 132 7.55 0.24 3.75
N ARG A 133 7.75 0.81 4.96
CA ARG A 133 8.52 0.17 6.02
C ARG A 133 7.81 -1.03 6.62
N ALA A 134 6.52 -0.91 6.93
CA ALA A 134 5.72 -2.02 7.46
C ALA A 134 5.62 -3.16 6.43
N LEU A 135 5.38 -2.83 5.16
CA LEU A 135 5.31 -3.82 4.09
C LEU A 135 6.62 -4.59 3.94
N ARG A 136 7.76 -3.88 3.92
CA ARG A 136 9.09 -4.49 3.86
C ARG A 136 9.30 -5.48 5.00
N GLU A 137 8.98 -5.07 6.22
CA GLU A 137 9.18 -5.92 7.40
C GLU A 137 8.24 -7.13 7.40
N ALA A 138 6.98 -6.98 6.99
CA ALA A 138 5.99 -8.06 6.95
C ALA A 138 6.38 -9.20 5.99
N VAL A 139 7.09 -8.88 4.90
CA VAL A 139 7.54 -9.87 3.90
C VAL A 139 8.90 -10.48 4.21
N GLU A 140 9.63 -9.98 5.22
CA GLU A 140 10.92 -10.55 5.60
C GLU A 140 10.77 -12.02 5.99
N ILE A 141 11.71 -12.84 5.53
CA ILE A 141 11.77 -14.26 5.94
C ILE A 141 12.21 -14.35 7.40
N ASP A 142 11.43 -15.03 8.22
CA ASP A 142 11.78 -15.38 9.59
C ASP A 142 12.13 -16.88 9.63
N GLU A 143 13.39 -17.22 9.83
CA GLU A 143 13.90 -18.60 9.85
C GLU A 143 13.24 -19.47 10.92
N ARG A 144 12.63 -18.84 11.93
CA ARG A 144 11.88 -19.52 13.00
C ARG A 144 10.50 -19.96 12.56
N VAL A 145 9.95 -19.33 11.50
CA VAL A 145 8.62 -19.66 10.93
C VAL A 145 8.79 -20.74 9.88
N LYS A 146 8.39 -21.97 10.22
CA LYS A 146 8.42 -23.09 9.29
C LYS A 146 7.02 -23.33 8.73
N GLY A 147 6.83 -23.01 7.46
CA GLY A 147 5.53 -23.16 6.77
C GLY A 147 4.73 -21.86 6.75
N THR A 148 3.43 -21.98 6.50
CA THR A 148 2.52 -20.83 6.47
C THR A 148 2.27 -20.31 7.88
N PRO A 149 2.46 -19.01 8.16
CA PRO A 149 2.30 -18.46 9.51
C PRO A 149 0.81 -18.27 9.86
N SER A 150 0.08 -19.37 9.88
CA SER A 150 -1.36 -19.43 10.17
C SER A 150 -1.71 -20.74 10.83
N THR A 151 -2.49 -20.70 11.91
CA THR A 151 -3.03 -21.91 12.56
C THR A 151 -4.02 -22.66 11.71
N LYS A 152 -4.54 -22.02 10.64
CA LYS A 152 -5.44 -22.64 9.66
C LYS A 152 -4.69 -23.35 8.52
N GLY A 153 -3.35 -23.20 8.45
CA GLY A 153 -2.52 -23.78 7.38
C GLY A 153 -2.60 -23.07 6.02
N SER A 154 -3.36 -21.96 5.94
CA SER A 154 -3.51 -21.12 4.75
C SER A 154 -3.63 -19.64 5.11
N LEU A 155 -3.28 -18.78 4.18
CA LEU A 155 -3.45 -17.31 4.23
C LEU A 155 -4.19 -16.82 3.00
#